data_ccfd42f60c05ea912be08c84595d84b5
#
_entry.id   ccfd42f60c05ea912be08c84595d84b5
#
_cell.length_a   1.000
_cell.length_b   1.000
_cell.length_c   1.000
_cell.angle_alpha   90.00
_cell.angle_beta   90.00
_cell.angle_gamma   90.00
#
_symmetry.space_group_name_H-M   'P 1'
#
loop_
_entity.id
_entity.type
_entity.pdbx_description
1 polymer ?
#
loop_
_entity_poly.entity_id
_entity_poly.type
_entity_poly.pdbx_seq_one_letter_code
_entity_poly.pdbx_strand_id
1 'polypeptide(L)'
;MIQILSFLPLLAVTLGQAEPKAAANDAVREEQVRFLKEQAAELALHGAGDSKTTFTLGSPLLRYSNWAGLSSDGATFLWLSGARPVAVVSLSIRRPNNAVYRECSSLWPSGLDCRQGQASVWSPKRGGLLAQPLNDAPPAAEGDAQRLAQMRQIARRFQVTWHHSRTDEQTQLRMLSTPIYRFAAENEGIVDGGLFAFVITNDPEMLLLVEAVRKKPGEAGGWQYSLARMSSLKEVVRLDDREIWSVLNYHQDSTDDRKTGPYSEQKTGTYTPAAGGSGNKPQ
;
A
#
# COMPACT_ATOMS: atom_id res chain seq x y z
N MET A 1 66.60 10.82 -38.62
CA MET A 1 65.99 9.79 -37.76
C MET A 1 65.55 10.48 -36.47
N ILE A 2 64.25 10.85 -36.35
CA ILE A 2 63.72 11.56 -35.19
C ILE A 2 62.75 10.58 -34.51
N GLN A 3 63.08 10.14 -33.27
CA GLN A 3 62.23 9.31 -32.44
C GLN A 3 61.21 10.22 -31.71
N ILE A 4 59.96 9.98 -31.96
CA ILE A 4 58.86 10.63 -31.23
C ILE A 4 58.46 9.70 -30.06
N LEU A 5 58.76 10.12 -28.82
CA LEU A 5 58.25 9.47 -27.60
C LEU A 5 56.79 9.88 -27.39
N SER A 6 55.89 8.92 -27.48
CA SER A 6 54.48 9.10 -27.10
C SER A 6 54.29 8.93 -25.58
N PHE A 7 53.94 10.00 -24.90
CA PHE A 7 53.45 9.95 -23.51
C PHE A 7 51.98 9.60 -23.50
N LEU A 8 51.61 8.44 -22.94
CA LEU A 8 50.21 8.13 -22.55
C LEU A 8 49.91 8.75 -21.18
N PRO A 9 48.85 9.50 -21.00
CA PRO A 9 48.42 9.91 -19.68
C PRO A 9 47.72 8.74 -18.98
N LEU A 10 48.17 8.39 -17.79
CA LEU A 10 47.56 7.46 -16.87
C LEU A 10 46.29 8.11 -16.28
N LEU A 11 45.10 7.66 -16.70
CA LEU A 11 43.83 8.09 -16.11
C LEU A 11 43.72 7.44 -14.74
N ALA A 12 43.92 8.20 -13.67
CA ALA A 12 43.60 7.77 -12.30
C ALA A 12 42.09 7.80 -12.14
N VAL A 13 41.46 6.62 -12.08
CA VAL A 13 40.05 6.47 -11.67
C VAL A 13 40.00 6.69 -10.16
N THR A 14 39.63 7.88 -9.73
CA THR A 14 39.23 8.13 -8.34
C THR A 14 37.92 7.41 -8.07
N LEU A 15 37.96 6.30 -7.34
CA LEU A 15 36.78 5.69 -6.71
C LEU A 15 36.20 6.76 -5.77
N GLY A 16 35.09 7.37 -6.20
CA GLY A 16 34.35 8.34 -5.42
C GLY A 16 33.90 7.70 -4.11
N GLN A 17 34.46 8.17 -2.99
CA GLN A 17 33.90 7.89 -1.67
C GLN A 17 32.51 8.50 -1.63
N ALA A 18 31.48 7.68 -1.34
CA ALA A 18 30.11 8.16 -1.15
C ALA A 18 30.14 9.29 -0.10
N GLU A 19 29.51 10.42 -0.44
CA GLU A 19 29.55 11.60 0.43
C GLU A 19 29.01 11.25 1.83
N PRO A 20 29.66 11.71 2.92
CA PRO A 20 29.26 11.37 4.30
C PRO A 20 27.81 11.70 4.63
N LYS A 21 27.21 12.70 3.95
CA LYS A 21 25.83 13.12 4.11
C LYS A 21 24.82 12.11 3.53
N ALA A 22 25.15 11.44 2.43
CA ALA A 22 24.30 10.41 1.85
C ALA A 22 24.25 9.17 2.77
N ALA A 23 25.40 8.73 3.26
CA ALA A 23 25.49 7.59 4.19
C ALA A 23 24.74 7.85 5.53
N ALA A 24 24.81 9.07 6.07
CA ALA A 24 24.06 9.44 7.27
C ALA A 24 22.54 9.44 7.04
N ASN A 25 22.07 9.91 5.88
CA ASN A 25 20.67 9.87 5.52
C ASN A 25 20.16 8.42 5.36
N ASP A 26 20.95 7.54 4.79
CA ASP A 26 20.60 6.12 4.62
C ASP A 26 20.50 5.41 5.98
N ALA A 27 21.40 5.68 6.92
CA ALA A 27 21.34 5.12 8.26
C ALA A 27 20.05 5.55 9.02
N VAL A 28 19.65 6.82 8.93
CA VAL A 28 18.42 7.33 9.52
C VAL A 28 17.20 6.63 8.91
N ARG A 29 17.19 6.47 7.57
CA ARG A 29 16.09 5.79 6.87
C ARG A 29 15.99 4.31 7.23
N GLU A 30 17.11 3.62 7.41
CA GLU A 30 17.13 2.22 7.86
C GLU A 30 16.60 2.09 9.31
N GLU A 31 16.96 3.01 10.18
CA GLU A 31 16.43 3.07 11.55
C GLU A 31 14.90 3.29 11.55
N GLN A 32 14.41 4.24 10.75
CA GLN A 32 12.97 4.49 10.61
C GLN A 32 12.20 3.26 10.12
N VAL A 33 12.73 2.56 9.11
CA VAL A 33 12.10 1.31 8.61
C VAL A 33 12.10 0.22 9.67
N ARG A 34 13.17 0.06 10.41
CA ARG A 34 13.23 -0.91 11.51
C ARG A 34 12.15 -0.60 12.56
N PHE A 35 12.05 0.66 12.99
CA PHE A 35 11.01 1.12 13.90
C PHE A 35 9.59 0.81 13.37
N LEU A 36 9.30 1.13 12.09
CA LEU A 36 7.99 0.85 11.50
C LEU A 36 7.68 -0.66 11.45
N LYS A 37 8.68 -1.51 11.19
CA LYS A 37 8.53 -2.98 11.26
C LYS A 37 8.22 -3.47 12.67
N GLU A 38 8.88 -2.92 13.68
CA GLU A 38 8.63 -3.24 15.09
C GLU A 38 7.21 -2.83 15.48
N GLN A 39 6.76 -1.62 15.09
CA GLN A 39 5.39 -1.17 15.32
C GLN A 39 4.34 -2.04 14.62
N ALA A 40 4.61 -2.52 13.40
CA ALA A 40 3.73 -3.44 12.70
C ALA A 40 3.66 -4.82 13.40
N ALA A 41 4.78 -5.32 13.91
CA ALA A 41 4.86 -6.61 14.60
C ALA A 41 4.12 -6.64 15.96
N GLU A 42 3.87 -5.47 16.56
CA GLU A 42 3.05 -5.36 17.77
C GLU A 42 1.54 -5.55 17.51
N LEU A 43 1.13 -5.54 16.25
CA LEU A 43 -0.27 -5.65 15.86
C LEU A 43 -0.64 -7.11 15.58
N ALA A 44 -1.75 -7.57 16.14
CA ALA A 44 -2.35 -8.87 15.85
C ALA A 44 -3.73 -8.67 15.23
N LEU A 45 -4.02 -9.34 14.12
CA LEU A 45 -5.30 -9.28 13.43
C LEU A 45 -6.06 -10.61 13.58
N HIS A 46 -7.33 -10.51 13.96
CA HIS A 46 -8.24 -11.63 14.16
C HIS A 46 -9.54 -11.44 13.38
N GLY A 47 -10.28 -12.52 13.16
CA GLY A 47 -11.68 -12.45 12.71
C GLY A 47 -12.56 -11.86 13.82
N ALA A 48 -13.56 -11.02 13.45
CA ALA A 48 -14.47 -10.45 14.43
C ALA A 48 -15.31 -11.55 15.13
N GLY A 49 -15.29 -11.55 16.45
CA GLY A 49 -16.00 -12.56 17.26
C GLY A 49 -15.34 -13.94 17.30
N ASP A 50 -14.21 -14.11 16.60
CA ASP A 50 -13.44 -15.36 16.58
C ASP A 50 -11.94 -15.10 16.83
N SER A 51 -11.56 -15.10 18.11
CA SER A 51 -10.16 -14.94 18.51
C SER A 51 -9.23 -16.09 18.10
N LYS A 52 -9.78 -17.22 17.63
CA LYS A 52 -8.98 -18.36 17.15
C LYS A 52 -8.51 -18.16 15.72
N THR A 53 -9.26 -17.42 14.90
CA THR A 53 -8.81 -17.06 13.56
C THR A 53 -7.82 -15.91 13.64
N THR A 54 -6.54 -16.20 13.46
CA THR A 54 -5.45 -15.23 13.44
C THR A 54 -4.86 -15.16 12.04
N PHE A 55 -4.66 -13.94 11.55
CA PHE A 55 -4.07 -13.68 10.24
C PHE A 55 -2.58 -13.40 10.37
N THR A 56 -1.82 -13.79 9.36
CA THR A 56 -0.36 -13.65 9.35
C THR A 56 0.04 -12.30 8.76
N LEU A 57 0.85 -11.53 9.48
CA LEU A 57 1.47 -10.31 8.96
C LEU A 57 2.65 -10.68 8.05
N GLY A 58 2.60 -10.22 6.79
CA GLY A 58 3.68 -10.39 5.83
C GLY A 58 4.82 -9.38 5.99
N SER A 59 5.87 -9.57 5.20
CA SER A 59 6.94 -8.58 5.05
C SER A 59 6.40 -7.27 4.45
N PRO A 60 7.11 -6.13 4.61
CA PRO A 60 6.70 -4.88 3.97
C PRO A 60 6.56 -5.05 2.46
N LEU A 61 5.42 -4.64 1.90
CA LEU A 61 5.15 -4.63 0.46
C LEU A 61 5.77 -3.42 -0.23
N LEU A 62 5.64 -2.27 0.40
CA LEU A 62 6.09 -0.98 -0.12
C LEU A 62 6.79 -0.21 0.99
N ARG A 63 7.82 0.52 0.61
CA ARG A 63 8.41 1.61 1.38
C ARG A 63 8.24 2.89 0.58
N TYR A 64 7.83 3.94 1.24
CA TYR A 64 7.55 5.21 0.59
C TYR A 64 7.99 6.41 1.41
N SER A 65 8.14 7.53 0.73
CA SER A 65 8.18 8.87 1.33
C SER A 65 7.26 9.77 0.53
N ASN A 66 6.40 10.49 1.23
CA ASN A 66 5.42 11.39 0.60
C ASN A 66 5.65 12.81 1.10
N TRP A 67 6.38 13.60 0.30
CA TRP A 67 6.70 14.98 0.65
C TRP A 67 5.46 15.89 0.60
N ALA A 68 4.51 15.60 -0.28
CA ALA A 68 3.24 16.32 -0.37
C ALA A 68 2.33 16.01 0.83
N GLY A 69 2.31 14.75 1.30
CA GLY A 69 1.56 14.29 2.46
C GLY A 69 2.32 14.41 3.79
N LEU A 70 3.48 15.10 3.82
CA LEU A 70 4.35 15.28 4.98
C LEU A 70 5.00 14.00 5.54
N SER A 71 4.84 12.83 4.90
CA SER A 71 5.49 11.58 5.35
C SER A 71 6.97 11.60 5.03
N SER A 72 7.83 11.52 6.04
CA SER A 72 9.28 11.42 5.87
C SER A 72 9.70 10.00 5.49
N ASP A 73 9.07 9.00 6.08
CA ASP A 73 9.22 7.58 5.77
C ASP A 73 7.94 6.83 6.12
N GLY A 74 7.60 5.81 5.33
CA GLY A 74 6.43 4.97 5.53
C GLY A 74 6.65 3.57 4.99
N ALA A 75 5.90 2.62 5.53
CA ALA A 75 5.92 1.23 5.11
C ALA A 75 4.52 0.63 5.15
N THR A 76 4.17 -0.10 4.10
CA THR A 76 2.89 -0.79 3.95
C THR A 76 3.08 -2.28 4.14
N PHE A 77 2.23 -2.90 4.96
CA PHE A 77 2.25 -4.33 5.28
C PHE A 77 0.89 -4.95 4.95
N LEU A 78 0.88 -6.27 4.76
CA LEU A 78 -0.31 -7.03 4.40
C LEU A 78 -0.54 -8.16 5.39
N TRP A 79 -1.77 -8.29 5.93
CA TRP A 79 -2.20 -9.49 6.61
C TRP A 79 -2.82 -10.48 5.64
N LEU A 80 -2.55 -11.75 5.87
CA LEU A 80 -2.89 -12.84 4.98
C LEU A 80 -3.67 -13.94 5.71
N SER A 81 -4.64 -14.51 5.00
CA SER A 81 -5.26 -15.79 5.28
C SER A 81 -4.76 -16.81 4.25
N GLY A 82 -3.78 -17.66 4.63
CA GLY A 82 -3.00 -18.39 3.63
C GLY A 82 -2.30 -17.42 2.68
N ALA A 83 -2.64 -17.44 1.40
CA ALA A 83 -2.14 -16.49 0.41
C ALA A 83 -3.07 -15.30 0.17
N ARG A 84 -4.32 -15.33 0.66
CA ARG A 84 -5.31 -14.29 0.38
C ARG A 84 -5.08 -13.04 1.24
N PRO A 85 -5.09 -11.83 0.64
CA PRO A 85 -5.08 -10.57 1.36
C PRO A 85 -6.32 -10.40 2.26
N VAL A 86 -6.09 -9.99 3.52
CA VAL A 86 -7.14 -9.77 4.53
C VAL A 86 -7.26 -8.30 4.89
N ALA A 87 -6.13 -7.66 5.13
CA ALA A 87 -6.09 -6.23 5.46
C ALA A 87 -4.71 -5.65 5.15
N VAL A 88 -4.69 -4.36 4.91
CA VAL A 88 -3.46 -3.59 4.76
C VAL A 88 -3.30 -2.68 5.97
N VAL A 89 -2.08 -2.57 6.48
CA VAL A 89 -1.67 -1.51 7.39
C VAL A 89 -0.53 -0.71 6.78
N SER A 90 -0.66 0.59 6.79
CA SER A 90 0.38 1.54 6.45
C SER A 90 0.79 2.31 7.69
N LEU A 91 2.09 2.31 7.99
CA LEU A 91 2.68 3.05 9.09
C LEU A 91 3.58 4.13 8.52
N SER A 92 3.42 5.37 9.00
CA SER A 92 4.22 6.50 8.52
C SER A 92 4.71 7.40 9.65
N ILE A 93 5.89 7.97 9.46
CA ILE A 93 6.45 9.03 10.29
C ILE A 93 6.23 10.35 9.57
N ARG A 94 5.43 11.25 10.14
CA ARG A 94 5.04 12.51 9.49
C ARG A 94 5.74 13.71 10.14
N ARG A 95 6.22 14.61 9.28
CA ARG A 95 6.83 15.89 9.68
C ARG A 95 5.75 16.93 10.05
N PRO A 96 6.11 17.99 10.82
CA PRO A 96 7.47 18.30 11.31
C PRO A 96 7.86 17.61 12.62
N ASN A 97 6.91 17.00 13.33
CA ASN A 97 7.08 16.54 14.72
C ASN A 97 7.29 15.03 14.87
N ASN A 98 7.63 14.34 13.78
CA ASN A 98 7.84 12.89 13.74
C ASN A 98 6.63 12.08 14.29
N ALA A 99 5.42 12.61 14.11
CA ALA A 99 4.21 11.90 14.53
C ALA A 99 4.08 10.59 13.75
N VAL A 100 3.80 9.51 14.46
CA VAL A 100 3.56 8.19 13.88
C VAL A 100 2.08 8.04 13.61
N TYR A 101 1.74 7.72 12.36
CA TYR A 101 0.37 7.44 11.94
C TYR A 101 0.24 5.99 11.48
N ARG A 102 -0.90 5.41 11.77
CA ARG A 102 -1.33 4.10 11.31
C ARG A 102 -2.59 4.26 10.50
N GLU A 103 -2.59 3.75 9.28
CA GLU A 103 -3.74 3.61 8.41
C GLU A 103 -4.01 2.12 8.21
N CYS A 104 -5.26 1.72 8.38
CA CYS A 104 -5.69 0.33 8.18
C CYS A 104 -6.82 0.30 7.18
N SER A 105 -6.81 -0.68 6.27
CA SER A 105 -7.89 -0.92 5.33
C SER A 105 -8.24 -2.40 5.26
N SER A 106 -9.53 -2.72 5.41
CA SER A 106 -10.03 -4.08 5.33
C SER A 106 -10.15 -4.53 3.88
N LEU A 107 -9.55 -5.66 3.56
CA LEU A 107 -9.70 -6.39 2.31
C LEU A 107 -10.51 -7.69 2.51
N TRP A 108 -11.21 -7.80 3.62
CA TRP A 108 -11.95 -8.98 4.03
C TRP A 108 -13.46 -8.77 3.94
N PRO A 109 -14.25 -9.77 3.57
CA PRO A 109 -15.70 -9.62 3.39
C PRO A 109 -16.48 -9.53 4.71
N SER A 110 -15.86 -9.84 5.84
CA SER A 110 -16.48 -9.81 7.17
C SER A 110 -15.72 -8.92 8.14
N GLY A 111 -16.23 -8.82 9.39
CA GLY A 111 -15.59 -8.01 10.42
C GLY A 111 -14.22 -8.55 10.84
N LEU A 112 -13.39 -7.65 11.35
CA LEU A 112 -12.03 -7.92 11.85
C LEU A 112 -11.85 -7.32 13.25
N ASP A 113 -10.81 -7.74 13.96
CA ASP A 113 -10.37 -7.14 15.23
C ASP A 113 -8.83 -7.06 15.23
N CYS A 114 -8.31 -5.85 15.08
CA CYS A 114 -6.88 -5.56 15.17
C CYS A 114 -6.55 -5.12 16.58
N ARG A 115 -5.59 -5.80 17.19
CA ARG A 115 -5.17 -5.55 18.57
C ARG A 115 -3.71 -5.13 18.65
N GLN A 116 -3.43 -4.30 19.64
CA GLN A 116 -2.08 -4.01 20.12
C GLN A 116 -2.04 -4.37 21.61
N GLY A 117 -1.36 -5.47 21.95
CA GLY A 117 -1.50 -6.10 23.24
C GLY A 117 -2.94 -6.54 23.52
N GLN A 118 -3.53 -6.08 24.61
CA GLN A 118 -4.93 -6.39 24.96
C GLN A 118 -5.95 -5.39 24.37
N ALA A 119 -5.50 -4.27 23.83
CA ALA A 119 -6.37 -3.23 23.34
C ALA A 119 -6.80 -3.48 21.88
N SER A 120 -8.11 -3.45 21.59
CA SER A 120 -8.61 -3.36 20.23
C SER A 120 -8.38 -1.94 19.71
N VAL A 121 -7.59 -1.83 18.65
CA VAL A 121 -7.18 -0.55 18.07
C VAL A 121 -7.90 -0.22 16.77
N TRP A 122 -8.44 -1.24 16.08
CA TRP A 122 -9.28 -1.12 14.90
C TRP A 122 -10.13 -2.39 14.76
N SER A 123 -11.44 -2.22 14.64
CA SER A 123 -12.39 -3.34 14.67
C SER A 123 -13.54 -3.11 13.70
N PRO A 124 -13.30 -3.21 12.38
CA PRO A 124 -14.36 -3.03 11.39
C PRO A 124 -15.45 -4.10 11.58
N LYS A 125 -16.69 -3.66 11.76
CA LYS A 125 -17.85 -4.55 12.01
C LYS A 125 -18.32 -5.26 10.75
N ARG A 126 -17.98 -4.73 9.58
CA ARG A 126 -18.36 -5.25 8.25
C ARG A 126 -17.17 -5.20 7.31
N GLY A 127 -17.22 -6.02 6.26
CA GLY A 127 -16.17 -6.06 5.25
C GLY A 127 -15.95 -4.72 4.55
N GLY A 128 -14.71 -4.48 4.17
CA GLY A 128 -14.29 -3.30 3.39
C GLY A 128 -14.43 -3.50 1.88
N LEU A 129 -14.52 -4.76 1.43
CA LEU A 129 -14.58 -5.08 0.02
C LEU A 129 -15.99 -5.50 -0.41
N LEU A 130 -16.39 -4.98 -1.56
CA LEU A 130 -17.54 -5.46 -2.31
C LEU A 130 -17.05 -5.86 -3.71
N ALA A 131 -16.95 -7.16 -3.95
CA ALA A 131 -16.54 -7.67 -5.25
C ALA A 131 -17.59 -7.36 -6.33
N GLN A 132 -17.16 -6.75 -7.42
CA GLN A 132 -17.98 -6.42 -8.58
C GLN A 132 -17.53 -7.25 -9.78
N PRO A 133 -18.44 -7.92 -10.50
CA PRO A 133 -18.08 -8.64 -11.71
C PRO A 133 -17.65 -7.67 -12.82
N LEU A 134 -16.65 -8.08 -13.60
CA LEU A 134 -16.19 -7.37 -14.80
C LEU A 134 -16.62 -8.17 -16.04
N ASN A 135 -17.88 -8.00 -16.43
CA ASN A 135 -18.52 -8.84 -17.45
C ASN A 135 -18.04 -8.57 -18.90
N ASP A 136 -17.40 -7.44 -19.13
CA ASP A 136 -16.88 -6.99 -20.43
C ASP A 136 -15.39 -7.31 -20.63
N ALA A 137 -14.76 -7.98 -19.67
CA ALA A 137 -13.41 -8.49 -19.83
C ALA A 137 -13.40 -9.86 -20.53
N PRO A 138 -12.37 -10.17 -21.34
CA PRO A 138 -12.22 -11.49 -21.92
C PRO A 138 -12.08 -12.56 -20.82
N PRO A 139 -12.44 -13.83 -21.08
CA PRO A 139 -12.24 -14.89 -20.10
C PRO A 139 -10.81 -14.93 -19.56
N ALA A 140 -10.66 -15.32 -18.30
CA ALA A 140 -9.35 -15.48 -17.70
C ALA A 140 -8.55 -16.57 -18.41
N ALA A 141 -7.34 -16.24 -18.87
CA ALA A 141 -6.47 -17.16 -19.58
C ALA A 141 -6.01 -18.33 -18.68
N GLU A 142 -5.63 -19.45 -19.30
CA GLU A 142 -5.14 -20.61 -18.55
C GLU A 142 -3.73 -20.40 -18.00
N GLY A 143 -2.88 -19.65 -18.70
CA GLY A 143 -1.48 -19.42 -18.31
C GLY A 143 -1.30 -18.26 -17.34
N ASP A 144 -0.46 -18.44 -16.32
CA ASP A 144 -0.18 -17.43 -15.28
C ASP A 144 0.36 -16.10 -15.83
N ALA A 145 1.25 -16.17 -16.83
CA ALA A 145 1.80 -14.96 -17.46
C ALA A 145 0.75 -14.18 -18.23
N GLN A 146 -0.17 -14.90 -18.90
CA GLN A 146 -1.28 -14.31 -19.64
C GLN A 146 -2.30 -13.67 -18.69
N ARG A 147 -2.65 -14.34 -17.57
CA ARG A 147 -3.50 -13.75 -16.54
C ARG A 147 -2.90 -12.49 -15.92
N LEU A 148 -1.59 -12.48 -15.65
CA LEU A 148 -0.92 -11.27 -15.17
C LEU A 148 -1.01 -10.12 -16.19
N ALA A 149 -0.85 -10.41 -17.48
CA ALA A 149 -1.02 -9.41 -18.54
C ALA A 149 -2.47 -8.89 -18.60
N GLN A 150 -3.46 -9.77 -18.50
CA GLN A 150 -4.88 -9.41 -18.42
C GLN A 150 -5.19 -8.55 -17.19
N MET A 151 -4.72 -8.92 -15.99
CA MET A 151 -4.89 -8.12 -14.78
C MET A 151 -4.33 -6.70 -14.93
N ARG A 152 -3.15 -6.56 -15.55
CA ARG A 152 -2.56 -5.24 -15.84
C ARG A 152 -3.39 -4.43 -16.83
N GLN A 153 -3.97 -5.06 -17.84
CA GLN A 153 -4.85 -4.41 -18.80
C GLN A 153 -6.14 -3.96 -18.11
N ILE A 154 -6.74 -4.80 -17.29
CA ILE A 154 -7.93 -4.48 -16.49
C ILE A 154 -7.63 -3.30 -15.55
N ALA A 155 -6.53 -3.36 -14.81
CA ALA A 155 -6.17 -2.30 -13.84
C ALA A 155 -5.98 -0.93 -14.52
N ARG A 156 -5.46 -0.87 -15.76
CA ARG A 156 -5.30 0.37 -16.52
C ARG A 156 -6.61 1.04 -16.93
N ARG A 157 -7.73 0.35 -16.88
CA ARG A 157 -9.06 0.91 -17.13
C ARG A 157 -9.57 1.78 -15.99
N PHE A 158 -8.95 1.66 -14.81
CA PHE A 158 -9.31 2.41 -13.62
C PHE A 158 -8.52 3.71 -13.53
N GLN A 159 -9.22 4.77 -13.17
CA GLN A 159 -8.65 6.09 -12.88
C GLN A 159 -9.10 6.50 -11.48
N VAL A 160 -8.17 6.98 -10.67
CA VAL A 160 -8.46 7.44 -9.30
C VAL A 160 -8.08 8.89 -9.18
N THR A 161 -9.00 9.70 -8.72
CA THR A 161 -8.81 11.13 -8.46
C THR A 161 -8.96 11.41 -6.97
N TRP A 162 -8.02 12.11 -6.45
CA TRP A 162 -7.91 12.59 -5.09
C TRP A 162 -8.35 14.06 -5.01
N HIS A 163 -9.16 14.43 -4.02
CA HIS A 163 -9.66 15.78 -3.84
C HIS A 163 -9.10 16.40 -2.57
N HIS A 164 -8.37 17.49 -2.70
CA HIS A 164 -7.87 18.23 -1.55
C HIS A 164 -9.00 18.94 -0.81
N SER A 165 -9.13 18.68 0.48
CA SER A 165 -10.25 19.16 1.30
C SER A 165 -10.29 20.69 1.49
N ARG A 166 -9.19 21.39 1.22
CA ARG A 166 -9.05 22.84 1.47
C ARG A 166 -9.06 23.69 0.21
N THR A 167 -8.64 23.15 -0.93
CA THR A 167 -8.41 23.91 -2.17
C THR A 167 -9.31 23.48 -3.30
N ASP A 168 -10.11 22.44 -3.11
CA ASP A 168 -10.92 21.80 -4.18
C ASP A 168 -10.07 21.31 -5.37
N GLU A 169 -8.76 21.32 -5.21
CA GLU A 169 -7.81 20.84 -6.20
C GLU A 169 -7.92 19.33 -6.34
N GLN A 170 -7.86 18.86 -7.57
CA GLN A 170 -7.93 17.45 -7.92
C GLN A 170 -6.59 16.93 -8.39
N THR A 171 -6.15 15.80 -7.87
CA THR A 171 -4.93 15.13 -8.30
C THR A 171 -5.25 13.72 -8.77
N GLN A 172 -4.91 13.40 -10.02
CA GLN A 172 -5.00 12.04 -10.53
C GLN A 172 -3.87 11.21 -9.97
N LEU A 173 -4.22 10.09 -9.33
CA LEU A 173 -3.24 9.16 -8.76
C LEU A 173 -2.59 8.32 -9.87
N ARG A 174 -1.31 8.01 -9.68
CA ARG A 174 -0.56 7.14 -10.58
C ARG A 174 -0.70 5.70 -10.16
N MET A 175 -1.17 4.82 -11.06
CA MET A 175 -1.19 3.39 -10.82
C MET A 175 0.23 2.81 -10.92
N LEU A 176 0.61 1.95 -9.98
CA LEU A 176 1.80 1.09 -10.12
C LEU A 176 1.54 0.04 -11.20
N SER A 177 2.44 -0.07 -12.17
CA SER A 177 2.25 -0.89 -13.39
C SER A 177 2.21 -2.40 -13.14
N THR A 178 2.63 -2.84 -11.95
CA THR A 178 2.61 -4.23 -11.49
C THR A 178 1.81 -4.34 -10.20
N PRO A 179 1.12 -5.46 -9.94
CA PRO A 179 0.50 -5.67 -8.64
C PRO A 179 1.58 -5.66 -7.55
N ILE A 180 1.29 -5.02 -6.43
CA ILE A 180 2.17 -5.01 -5.25
C ILE A 180 2.14 -6.36 -4.51
N TYR A 181 1.10 -7.17 -4.75
CA TYR A 181 0.98 -8.52 -4.27
C TYR A 181 0.17 -9.36 -5.26
N ARG A 182 0.56 -10.63 -5.46
CA ARG A 182 -0.15 -11.60 -6.32
C ARG A 182 -0.40 -12.88 -5.53
N PHE A 183 -1.58 -13.49 -5.71
CA PHE A 183 -1.98 -14.66 -4.95
C PHE A 183 -2.95 -15.55 -5.72
N ALA A 184 -3.16 -16.76 -5.21
CA ALA A 184 -4.27 -17.62 -5.57
C ALA A 184 -4.94 -18.13 -4.28
N ALA A 185 -6.24 -18.38 -4.34
CA ALA A 185 -7.04 -18.94 -3.26
C ALA A 185 -8.08 -19.90 -3.87
N GLU A 186 -7.60 -21.03 -4.35
CA GLU A 186 -8.39 -21.98 -5.13
C GLU A 186 -9.59 -22.55 -4.35
N ASN A 187 -9.45 -22.72 -3.01
CA ASN A 187 -10.54 -23.07 -2.12
C ASN A 187 -11.70 -22.06 -2.09
N GLU A 188 -11.45 -20.83 -2.53
CA GLU A 188 -12.43 -19.76 -2.67
C GLU A 188 -12.81 -19.48 -4.13
N GLY A 189 -12.35 -20.32 -5.05
CA GLY A 189 -12.58 -20.18 -6.50
C GLY A 189 -11.75 -19.09 -7.16
N ILE A 190 -10.73 -18.54 -6.45
CA ILE A 190 -9.82 -17.53 -6.99
C ILE A 190 -8.59 -18.24 -7.55
N VAL A 191 -8.51 -18.32 -8.89
CA VAL A 191 -7.39 -18.99 -9.57
C VAL A 191 -6.16 -18.11 -9.68
N ASP A 192 -6.34 -16.77 -9.62
CA ASP A 192 -5.26 -15.77 -9.64
C ASP A 192 -5.81 -14.43 -9.15
N GLY A 193 -5.03 -13.66 -8.44
CA GLY A 193 -5.41 -12.35 -7.96
C GLY A 193 -4.24 -11.40 -7.88
N GLY A 194 -4.48 -10.12 -8.15
CA GLY A 194 -3.49 -9.06 -8.07
C GLY A 194 -3.99 -7.86 -7.27
N LEU A 195 -3.24 -7.47 -6.26
CA LEU A 195 -3.46 -6.23 -5.52
C LEU A 195 -2.63 -5.12 -6.16
N PHE A 196 -3.30 -4.14 -6.76
CA PHE A 196 -2.68 -2.96 -7.37
C PHE A 196 -2.82 -1.76 -6.43
N ALA A 197 -1.90 -0.81 -6.54
CA ALA A 197 -1.95 0.44 -5.79
C ALA A 197 -1.96 1.65 -6.72
N PHE A 198 -2.79 2.63 -6.39
CA PHE A 198 -2.73 3.99 -6.91
C PHE A 198 -2.04 4.86 -5.87
N VAL A 199 -1.04 5.63 -6.29
CA VAL A 199 -0.08 6.25 -5.39
C VAL A 199 0.13 7.75 -5.68
N ILE A 200 0.46 8.49 -4.63
CA ILE A 200 1.17 9.77 -4.72
C ILE A 200 2.65 9.49 -4.40
N THR A 201 3.55 9.85 -5.29
CA THR A 201 4.94 9.37 -5.25
C THR A 201 5.00 7.84 -5.20
N ASN A 202 5.17 7.21 -4.03
CA ASN A 202 5.06 5.77 -3.80
C ASN A 202 4.16 5.43 -2.60
N ASP A 203 3.47 6.43 -2.04
CA ASP A 203 2.50 6.28 -0.94
C ASP A 203 1.18 5.74 -1.50
N PRO A 204 0.72 4.56 -1.09
CA PRO A 204 -0.54 4.02 -1.58
C PRO A 204 -1.73 4.78 -0.97
N GLU A 205 -2.56 5.31 -1.83
CA GLU A 205 -3.77 6.06 -1.45
C GLU A 205 -5.04 5.25 -1.73
N MET A 206 -5.03 4.41 -2.78
CA MET A 206 -6.13 3.54 -3.17
C MET A 206 -5.60 2.17 -3.58
N LEU A 207 -6.33 1.13 -3.20
CA LEU A 207 -6.06 -0.25 -3.57
C LEU A 207 -7.14 -0.79 -4.51
N LEU A 208 -6.71 -1.48 -5.55
CA LEU A 208 -7.55 -2.21 -6.49
C LEU A 208 -7.17 -3.68 -6.46
N LEU A 209 -8.10 -4.53 -6.06
CA LEU A 209 -7.98 -5.96 -6.14
C LEU A 209 -8.64 -6.44 -7.44
N VAL A 210 -7.90 -7.16 -8.29
CA VAL A 210 -8.39 -7.78 -9.52
C VAL A 210 -8.22 -9.28 -9.40
N GLU A 211 -9.30 -10.04 -9.52
CA GLU A 211 -9.31 -11.49 -9.28
C GLU A 211 -9.89 -12.25 -10.47
N ALA A 212 -9.18 -13.27 -10.93
CA ALA A 212 -9.69 -14.28 -11.85
C ALA A 212 -10.44 -15.34 -11.04
N VAL A 213 -11.75 -15.44 -11.26
CA VAL A 213 -12.61 -16.36 -10.50
C VAL A 213 -13.16 -17.45 -11.39
N ARG A 214 -13.23 -18.67 -10.86
CA ARG A 214 -13.80 -19.84 -11.53
C ARG A 214 -14.80 -20.51 -10.60
N LYS A 215 -16.06 -20.57 -11.01
CA LYS A 215 -17.14 -21.13 -10.17
C LYS A 215 -17.10 -22.65 -10.09
N LYS A 216 -16.67 -23.32 -11.17
CA LYS A 216 -16.54 -24.78 -11.23
C LYS A 216 -15.29 -25.18 -12.00
N PRO A 217 -14.66 -26.32 -11.66
CA PRO A 217 -13.57 -26.89 -12.47
C PRO A 217 -13.99 -27.07 -13.93
N GLY A 218 -13.14 -26.65 -14.87
CA GLY A 218 -13.40 -26.76 -16.32
C GLY A 218 -14.24 -25.61 -16.92
N GLU A 219 -14.83 -24.73 -16.12
CA GLU A 219 -15.49 -23.52 -16.65
C GLU A 219 -14.44 -22.44 -16.99
N ALA A 220 -14.75 -21.62 -17.99
CA ALA A 220 -13.95 -20.43 -18.27
C ALA A 220 -14.02 -19.47 -17.08
N GLY A 221 -12.86 -19.04 -16.59
CA GLY A 221 -12.79 -18.06 -15.50
C GLY A 221 -13.28 -16.70 -15.94
N GLY A 222 -13.98 -16.00 -15.05
CA GLY A 222 -14.35 -14.59 -15.18
C GLY A 222 -13.43 -13.68 -14.36
N TRP A 223 -13.71 -12.38 -14.42
CA TRP A 223 -13.00 -11.38 -13.64
C TRP A 223 -13.93 -10.66 -12.68
N GLN A 224 -13.40 -10.34 -11.52
CA GLN A 224 -14.03 -9.42 -10.58
C GLN A 224 -12.99 -8.43 -10.04
N TYR A 225 -13.49 -7.30 -9.54
CA TYR A 225 -12.64 -6.31 -8.88
C TYR A 225 -13.25 -5.86 -7.56
N SER A 226 -12.41 -5.35 -6.68
CA SER A 226 -12.81 -4.66 -5.45
C SER A 226 -11.91 -3.46 -5.20
N LEU A 227 -12.45 -2.45 -4.52
CA LEU A 227 -11.77 -1.19 -4.23
C LEU A 227 -11.67 -1.00 -2.71
N ALA A 228 -10.52 -0.50 -2.25
CA ALA A 228 -10.32 -0.14 -0.85
C ALA A 228 -9.48 1.14 -0.74
N ARG A 229 -9.98 2.12 0.02
CA ARG A 229 -9.25 3.36 0.27
C ARG A 229 -8.03 3.13 1.15
N MET A 230 -6.96 3.90 0.93
CA MET A 230 -5.80 4.01 1.80
C MET A 230 -5.46 5.47 2.13
N SER A 231 -6.40 6.37 1.91
CA SER A 231 -6.27 7.81 2.14
C SER A 231 -7.41 8.34 2.97
N SER A 232 -7.15 9.37 3.77
CA SER A 232 -8.20 10.10 4.49
C SER A 232 -8.90 11.16 3.63
N LEU A 233 -8.43 11.44 2.42
CA LEU A 233 -9.07 12.40 1.52
C LEU A 233 -10.26 11.81 0.77
N LYS A 234 -11.07 12.66 0.18
CA LYS A 234 -12.13 12.27 -0.75
C LYS A 234 -11.50 11.66 -2.00
N GLU A 235 -12.03 10.52 -2.43
CA GLU A 235 -11.58 9.81 -3.64
C GLU A 235 -12.75 9.53 -4.57
N VAL A 236 -12.47 9.59 -5.87
CA VAL A 236 -13.40 9.22 -6.93
C VAL A 236 -12.69 8.22 -7.85
N VAL A 237 -13.33 7.08 -8.10
CA VAL A 237 -12.82 6.05 -9.01
C VAL A 237 -13.70 5.97 -10.24
N ARG A 238 -13.06 5.99 -11.42
CA ARG A 238 -13.70 5.75 -12.71
C ARG A 238 -13.17 4.48 -13.34
N LEU A 239 -14.08 3.74 -13.98
CA LEU A 239 -13.79 2.63 -14.87
C LEU A 239 -14.26 3.02 -16.27
N ASP A 240 -13.36 3.07 -17.25
CA ASP A 240 -13.62 3.54 -18.62
C ASP A 240 -14.39 4.88 -18.61
N ASP A 241 -13.83 5.87 -17.90
CA ASP A 241 -14.34 7.24 -17.72
C ASP A 241 -15.70 7.36 -16.98
N ARG A 242 -16.36 6.24 -16.62
CA ARG A 242 -17.58 6.25 -15.83
C ARG A 242 -17.26 6.15 -14.34
N GLU A 243 -17.78 7.06 -13.53
CA GLU A 243 -17.68 6.98 -12.07
C GLU A 243 -18.39 5.73 -11.56
N ILE A 244 -17.66 4.89 -10.82
CA ILE A 244 -18.15 3.62 -10.26
C ILE A 244 -18.11 3.59 -8.75
N TRP A 245 -17.33 4.47 -8.13
CA TRP A 245 -17.17 4.50 -6.68
C TRP A 245 -16.64 5.87 -6.24
N SER A 246 -17.12 6.34 -5.09
CA SER A 246 -16.55 7.51 -4.42
C SER A 246 -16.68 7.39 -2.91
N VAL A 247 -15.75 8.02 -2.17
CA VAL A 247 -15.80 8.16 -0.72
C VAL A 247 -15.54 9.61 -0.33
N LEU A 248 -16.20 10.04 0.74
CA LEU A 248 -16.01 11.36 1.31
C LEU A 248 -14.65 11.46 2.03
N ASN A 249 -14.26 12.69 2.36
CA ASN A 249 -13.14 12.92 3.25
C ASN A 249 -13.43 12.27 4.62
N TYR A 250 -12.52 11.41 5.07
CA TYR A 250 -12.66 10.62 6.29
C TYR A 250 -12.90 11.46 7.56
N HIS A 251 -12.27 12.63 7.65
CA HIS A 251 -12.42 13.51 8.80
C HIS A 251 -13.72 14.33 8.77
N GLN A 252 -14.39 14.40 7.63
CA GLN A 252 -15.66 15.10 7.42
C GLN A 252 -16.85 14.13 7.44
N ASP A 253 -16.61 12.83 7.24
CA ASP A 253 -17.63 11.81 7.29
C ASP A 253 -17.96 11.50 8.76
N SER A 254 -19.09 12.01 9.23
CA SER A 254 -19.59 11.75 10.58
C SER A 254 -20.18 10.35 10.75
N THR A 255 -20.38 9.61 9.67
CA THR A 255 -21.00 8.27 9.67
C THR A 255 -19.97 7.17 9.85
N ASP A 256 -18.68 7.44 9.61
CA ASP A 256 -17.61 6.47 9.75
C ASP A 256 -17.00 6.57 11.15
N ASP A 257 -17.30 5.58 11.99
CA ASP A 257 -16.64 5.42 13.28
C ASP A 257 -15.17 5.02 13.04
N ARG A 258 -14.27 5.91 13.46
CA ARG A 258 -12.81 5.80 13.23
C ARG A 258 -12.18 4.48 13.69
N LYS A 259 -12.86 3.68 14.48
CA LYS A 259 -12.41 2.36 14.95
C LYS A 259 -13.15 1.21 14.30
N THR A 260 -14.39 1.41 13.84
CA THR A 260 -15.28 0.34 13.38
C THR A 260 -15.60 0.38 11.90
N GLY A 261 -15.16 1.43 11.19
CA GLY A 261 -15.19 1.51 9.73
C GLY A 261 -14.17 0.61 9.04
N PRO A 262 -14.38 0.30 7.76
CA PRO A 262 -13.46 -0.53 6.97
C PRO A 262 -12.10 0.12 6.74
N TYR A 263 -12.00 1.43 6.89
CA TYR A 263 -10.77 2.22 6.89
C TYR A 263 -10.61 2.95 8.22
N SER A 264 -9.38 3.11 8.66
CA SER A 264 -9.04 3.87 9.88
C SER A 264 -7.71 4.57 9.69
N GLU A 265 -7.64 5.85 10.07
CA GLU A 265 -6.40 6.62 10.21
C GLU A 265 -6.28 7.10 11.67
N GLN A 266 -5.14 6.82 12.31
CA GLN A 266 -4.91 7.19 13.71
C GLN A 266 -3.47 7.64 13.93
N LYS A 267 -3.27 8.72 14.70
CA LYS A 267 -1.99 9.03 15.30
C LYS A 267 -1.74 8.08 16.47
N THR A 268 -0.63 7.34 16.45
CA THR A 268 -0.32 6.29 17.44
C THR A 268 0.81 6.70 18.41
N GLY A 269 1.61 7.70 18.05
CA GLY A 269 2.74 8.13 18.88
C GLY A 269 3.64 9.15 18.21
N THR A 270 4.90 9.15 18.62
CA THR A 270 5.95 9.97 18.04
C THR A 270 7.23 9.15 17.94
N TYR A 271 7.88 9.17 16.79
CA TYR A 271 9.18 8.57 16.58
C TYR A 271 10.27 9.45 17.19
N THR A 272 11.12 8.87 18.04
CA THR A 272 12.31 9.53 18.60
C THR A 272 13.55 8.85 18.01
N PRO A 273 14.36 9.55 17.20
CA PRO A 273 15.62 8.99 16.68
C PRO A 273 16.53 8.56 17.85
N ALA A 274 17.29 7.48 17.66
CA ALA A 274 18.32 7.08 18.60
C ALA A 274 19.34 8.22 18.78
N ALA A 275 19.80 8.43 20.00
CA ALA A 275 20.77 9.47 20.32
C ALA A 275 22.09 9.23 19.56
N GLY A 276 22.33 9.97 18.48
CA GLY A 276 23.47 9.83 17.56
C GLY A 276 23.23 10.45 16.18
N GLY A 277 21.97 10.59 15.77
CA GLY A 277 21.59 11.28 14.53
C GLY A 277 21.35 12.76 14.80
N SER A 278 22.36 13.59 14.73
CA SER A 278 22.21 15.04 14.85
C SER A 278 21.39 15.57 13.68
N GLY A 279 20.07 15.65 13.88
CA GLY A 279 19.18 16.35 12.97
C GLY A 279 19.57 17.82 12.91
N ASN A 280 19.97 18.32 11.75
CA ASN A 280 20.12 19.75 11.49
C ASN A 280 18.87 20.48 11.95
N LYS A 281 19.03 21.43 12.90
CA LYS A 281 18.03 22.47 13.16
C LYS A 281 17.83 23.25 11.85
N PRO A 282 16.60 23.54 11.43
CA PRO A 282 16.37 24.47 10.34
C PRO A 282 16.83 25.86 10.78
N GLN A 283 17.68 26.49 9.96
CA GLN A 283 17.90 27.94 10.00
C GLN A 283 16.72 28.66 9.36
#